data_75a298e2421a44ac6b6301af0adc540a
#
_entry.id   75a298e2421a44ac6b6301af0adc540a
#
_cell.length_a   1.000
_cell.length_b   1.000
_cell.length_c   1.000
_cell.angle_alpha   90.00
_cell.angle_beta   90.00
_cell.angle_gamma   90.00
#
_symmetry.space_group_name_H-M   'P 1'
#
loop_
_entity.id
_entity.type
_entity.pdbx_description
1 polymer ?
#
loop_
_entity_poly.entity_id
_entity_poly.type
_entity_poly.pdbx_seq_one_letter_code
_entity_poly.pdbx_strand_id
1 'polypeptide(L)' 'MKYFINYKTGGLTCTDNIAEAERLINVGFTEITKEIYVIEYTRAWAIAVNNW' A
#
# COMPACT_ATOMS: atom_id res chain seq x y z
N MET A 1 -1.03 -6.34 11.81
CA MET A 1 -0.70 -5.27 10.84
C MET A 1 -1.65 -5.34 9.66
N LYS A 2 -2.22 -4.22 9.27
CA LYS A 2 -3.07 -4.13 8.08
C LYS A 2 -2.31 -3.41 6.97
N TYR A 3 -2.50 -3.86 5.75
CA TYR A 3 -1.78 -3.36 4.59
C TYR A 3 -2.75 -2.72 3.61
N PHE A 4 -2.33 -1.62 2.97
CA PHE A 4 -3.19 -0.82 2.12
C PHE A 4 -2.45 -0.35 0.87
N ILE A 5 -3.21 -0.19 -0.21
CA ILE A 5 -2.70 0.40 -1.43
C ILE A 5 -3.69 1.48 -1.93
N ASN A 6 -3.15 2.55 -2.48
CA ASN A 6 -3.95 3.54 -3.20
C ASN A 6 -3.71 3.33 -4.69
N TYR A 7 -4.70 2.75 -5.37
CA TYR A 7 -4.55 2.42 -6.79
C TYR A 7 -4.45 3.64 -7.69
N LYS A 8 -4.86 4.81 -7.22
CA LYS A 8 -4.75 6.04 -8.01
C LYS A 8 -3.33 6.59 -8.04
N THR A 9 -2.63 6.50 -6.92
CA THR A 9 -1.29 7.08 -6.76
C THR A 9 -0.19 6.03 -6.73
N GLY A 10 -0.56 4.77 -6.52
CA GLY A 10 0.40 3.69 -6.31
C GLY A 10 1.01 3.68 -4.91
N GLY A 11 0.50 4.49 -3.99
CA GLY A 11 1.02 4.56 -2.63
C GLY A 11 0.73 3.30 -1.83
N LEU A 12 1.72 2.85 -1.07
CA LEU A 12 1.61 1.68 -0.20
C LEU A 12 1.84 2.11 1.24
N THR A 13 1.04 1.58 2.16
CA THR A 13 1.22 1.84 3.58
C THR A 13 0.70 0.69 4.42
N CYS A 14 1.06 0.68 5.69
CA CYS A 14 0.58 -0.31 6.64
C CYS A 14 0.42 0.34 8.02
N THR A 15 -0.48 -0.21 8.82
CA THR A 15 -0.70 0.29 10.17
C THR A 15 -1.29 -0.79 11.06
N ASP A 16 -1.00 -0.71 12.35
CA ASP A 16 -1.65 -1.52 13.38
C ASP A 16 -2.80 -0.78 14.07
N ASN A 17 -2.94 0.50 13.80
CA ASN A 17 -3.91 1.36 14.48
C ASN A 17 -5.24 1.32 13.72
N ILE A 18 -6.33 0.96 14.43
CA ILE A 18 -7.65 0.82 13.82
C ILE A 18 -8.17 2.17 13.30
N ALA A 19 -7.97 3.24 14.06
CA ALA A 19 -8.41 4.58 13.64
C ALA A 19 -7.66 5.04 12.39
N GLU A 20 -6.36 4.76 12.33
CA GLU A 20 -5.55 5.06 11.14
C GLU A 20 -6.03 4.27 9.93
N ALA A 21 -6.35 2.98 10.13
CA ALA A 21 -6.86 2.13 9.06
C ALA A 21 -8.17 2.67 8.49
N GLU A 22 -9.09 3.10 9.35
CA GLU A 22 -10.35 3.69 8.91
C GLU A 22 -10.12 4.97 8.11
N ARG A 23 -9.19 5.81 8.57
CA ARG A 23 -8.84 7.03 7.87
C ARG A 23 -8.28 6.75 6.48
N LEU A 24 -7.42 5.74 6.36
CA LEU A 24 -6.83 5.35 5.08
C LEU A 24 -7.92 4.92 4.10
N ILE A 25 -8.89 4.13 4.55
CA ILE A 25 -10.02 3.71 3.70
C ILE A 25 -10.81 4.94 3.25
N ASN A 26 -11.06 5.88 4.16
CA ASN A 26 -11.83 7.07 3.86
C ASN A 26 -11.15 7.98 2.84
N VAL A 27 -9.82 8.00 2.80
CA VAL A 27 -9.09 8.83 1.84
C VAL A 27 -8.78 8.11 0.52
N GLY A 28 -9.27 6.87 0.36
CA GLY A 28 -9.17 6.18 -0.92
C GLY A 28 -8.23 5.00 -0.97
N PHE A 29 -7.68 4.57 0.16
CA PHE A 29 -6.86 3.37 0.22
C PHE A 29 -7.73 2.13 0.26
N THR A 30 -7.23 1.03 -0.30
CA THR A 30 -7.89 -0.28 -0.29
C THR A 30 -7.06 -1.23 0.55
N GLU A 31 -7.71 -1.96 1.46
CA GLU A 31 -7.02 -2.96 2.26
C GLU A 31 -6.66 -4.16 1.40
N ILE A 32 -5.41 -4.64 1.53
CA ILE A 32 -4.89 -5.77 0.77
C ILE A 32 -4.22 -6.74 1.75
N THR A 33 -3.93 -7.95 1.26
CA THR A 33 -3.21 -8.94 2.06
C THR A 33 -1.72 -8.60 2.12
N LYS A 34 -1.03 -9.20 3.08
CA LYS A 34 0.43 -9.06 3.19
C LYS A 34 1.12 -9.52 1.91
N GLU A 35 0.65 -10.62 1.33
CA GLU A 35 1.22 -11.17 0.11
C GLU A 35 1.12 -10.20 -1.06
N ILE A 36 -0.05 -9.59 -1.23
CA ILE A 36 -0.25 -8.58 -2.28
C ILE A 36 0.61 -7.35 -2.00
N TYR A 37 0.72 -6.94 -0.74
CA TYR A 37 1.54 -5.80 -0.36
C TYR A 37 3.01 -6.02 -0.75
N VAL A 38 3.54 -7.21 -0.46
CA VAL A 38 4.93 -7.55 -0.80
C VAL A 38 5.13 -7.53 -2.31
N ILE A 39 4.20 -8.08 -3.08
CA ILE A 39 4.27 -8.11 -4.54
C ILE A 39 4.27 -6.68 -5.10
N GLU A 40 3.36 -5.84 -4.64
CA GLU A 40 3.25 -4.46 -5.14
C GLU A 40 4.46 -3.62 -4.72
N TYR A 41 4.95 -3.81 -3.51
CA TYR A 41 6.14 -3.12 -3.02
C TYR A 41 7.36 -3.47 -3.87
N THR A 42 7.55 -4.76 -4.15
CA THR A 42 8.67 -5.24 -4.97
C THR A 42 8.58 -4.70 -6.39
N ARG A 43 7.37 -4.69 -6.97
CA ARG A 43 7.14 -4.16 -8.31
C ARG A 43 7.47 -2.67 -8.38
N ALA A 44 7.00 -1.89 -7.43
CA ALA A 44 7.26 -0.45 -7.38
C ALA A 44 8.76 -0.18 -7.26
N TRP A 45 9.46 -0.94 -6.43
CA TRP A 45 10.89 -0.81 -6.25
C TRP A 45 11.65 -1.16 -7.54
N ALA A 46 11.25 -2.24 -8.21
CA ALA A 46 11.89 -2.66 -9.46
C ALA A 46 11.72 -1.59 -10.56
N ILE A 47 10.53 -0.99 -10.67
CA ILE A 47 10.29 0.08 -11.63
C ILE A 47 11.18 1.28 -11.32
N ALA A 48 11.29 1.66 -10.06
CA ALA A 48 12.13 2.78 -9.65
C ALA A 48 13.60 2.55 -10.00
N VAL A 49 14.09 1.33 -9.76
CA VAL A 49 15.48 0.98 -10.10
C VAL A 49 15.72 1.00 -11.60
N ASN A 50 14.76 0.50 -12.38
CA ASN A 50 14.90 0.45 -13.84
C ASN A 50 14.85 1.83 -14.51
N ASN A 51 14.30 2.81 -13.80
CA ASN A 51 14.19 4.18 -14.32
C ASN A 51 15.35 5.09 -13.91
N TRP A 52 16.34 4.55 -13.27
CA TRP A 52 17.52 5.32 -12.85
C TRP A 52 18.49 5.63 -14.04
#